data_86168b43e5998cef64064e2d0177c962
#
_entry.id   86168b43e5998cef64064e2d0177c962
#
_cell.length_a   1.000
_cell.length_b   1.000
_cell.length_c   1.000
_cell.angle_alpha   90.00
_cell.angle_beta   90.00
_cell.angle_gamma   90.00
#
_symmetry.space_group_name_H-M   'P 1'
#
loop_
_entity.id
_entity.type
_entity.pdbx_description
1 polymer ?
#
loop_
_entity_poly.entity_id
_entity_poly.type
_entity_poly.pdbx_seq_one_letter_code
_entity_poly.pdbx_strand_id
1 'polypeptide(L)'
;SQQAAHELPSPSTFLHIYRHTRQSTAPSSRFCSLLTNRATKSRCARLRVYQEFLTAYTASSVKMSDHGDKIQLGLNGFGRIGRLTFRAVMEKYSDKVQVVMINDPFIKPKMMSYLLMHDSVHGKPNFDIGEHGEDFFTVNGHVIKVSAEENPFKIPWAASGVEFVGETSGKNQSSLGSQGHLHSGASRIIISAPAKDALTPVFCYGVNHKEYNASTMNIVSNASCTTNCLAPLAKVVNDRFGIVEGFMTTVHAMTASQAVVDGTNKKPRLGRAAGRNIIPTTTGAAAALGEVLPSLSGRLTGMAFRVPVENVSVLDLTCRLEHPMNSIAELVQAIDTAKGDMANVIGYTEDQAVSSDFNHD
;
A
#
# COMPACT_ATOMS: atom_id res chain seq x y z
N SER A 1 59.20 -5.11 -3.44
CA SER A 1 58.03 -5.31 -4.27
C SER A 1 56.75 -5.19 -3.39
N GLN A 2 56.19 -3.99 -3.32
CA GLN A 2 54.90 -3.72 -2.68
C GLN A 2 53.81 -4.06 -3.69
N GLN A 3 53.00 -5.06 -3.38
CA GLN A 3 51.74 -5.30 -4.07
C GLN A 3 50.72 -4.25 -3.64
N ALA A 4 50.28 -3.42 -4.56
CA ALA A 4 49.15 -2.55 -4.40
C ALA A 4 47.89 -3.41 -4.31
N ALA A 5 47.28 -3.46 -3.14
CA ALA A 5 45.93 -3.98 -2.97
C ALA A 5 44.97 -3.01 -3.67
N HIS A 6 44.35 -3.45 -4.75
CA HIS A 6 43.20 -2.78 -5.31
C HIS A 6 42.03 -2.94 -4.31
N GLU A 7 41.73 -1.89 -3.58
CA GLU A 7 40.46 -1.79 -2.85
C GLU A 7 39.29 -1.85 -3.84
N LEU A 8 38.51 -2.89 -3.75
CA LEU A 8 37.19 -2.95 -4.39
C LEU A 8 36.31 -1.87 -3.76
N PRO A 9 35.55 -1.10 -4.54
CA PRO A 9 34.62 -0.13 -3.97
C PRO A 9 33.62 -0.85 -3.08
N SER A 10 33.31 -0.26 -1.93
CA SER A 10 32.39 -0.80 -0.93
C SER A 10 31.03 -1.08 -1.56
N PRO A 11 30.35 -2.19 -1.21
CA PRO A 11 29.06 -2.58 -1.80
C PRO A 11 27.91 -1.82 -1.14
N SER A 12 27.84 -0.50 -1.31
CA SER A 12 26.89 0.33 -0.58
C SER A 12 25.73 0.88 -1.43
N THR A 13 25.58 0.46 -2.68
CA THR A 13 24.44 0.90 -3.48
C THR A 13 24.03 -0.21 -4.44
N PHE A 14 22.95 -0.93 -4.10
CA PHE A 14 22.33 -1.90 -5.01
C PHE A 14 21.43 -1.18 -6.01
N LEU A 15 22.04 -0.34 -6.83
CA LEU A 15 21.43 0.22 -8.03
C LEU A 15 22.22 -0.29 -9.22
N HIS A 16 21.71 -1.30 -9.92
CA HIS A 16 22.34 -1.77 -11.14
C HIS A 16 21.80 -1.01 -12.35
N ILE A 17 22.62 -0.07 -12.85
CA ILE A 17 22.29 0.70 -14.04
C ILE A 17 23.27 0.32 -15.17
N TYR A 18 22.74 -0.24 -16.25
CA TYR A 18 23.52 -0.56 -17.44
C TYR A 18 23.37 0.54 -18.49
N ARG A 19 24.48 1.17 -18.84
CA ARG A 19 24.55 2.22 -19.85
C ARG A 19 24.45 1.64 -21.26
N HIS A 20 23.58 2.20 -22.10
CA HIS A 20 23.57 1.93 -23.52
C HIS A 20 24.49 2.93 -24.21
N THR A 21 25.68 2.50 -24.68
CA THR A 21 26.48 3.24 -25.65
C THR A 21 26.07 2.78 -27.05
N ARG A 22 25.58 3.69 -27.88
CA ARG A 22 25.39 3.43 -29.30
C ARG A 22 26.77 3.22 -29.94
N GLN A 23 27.14 1.98 -30.17
CA GLN A 23 28.02 1.63 -31.29
C GLN A 23 27.32 0.52 -32.08
N SER A 24 27.21 0.72 -33.37
CA SER A 24 26.52 -0.10 -34.34
C SER A 24 27.03 -1.53 -34.37
N THR A 25 26.12 -2.44 -34.44
CA THR A 25 26.07 -3.81 -34.97
C THR A 25 25.67 -4.81 -33.89
N ALA A 26 24.42 -5.29 -34.06
CA ALA A 26 23.69 -6.32 -33.29
C ALA A 26 23.00 -5.87 -31.97
N PRO A 27 21.76 -6.27 -31.76
CA PRO A 27 20.97 -5.79 -30.62
C PRO A 27 21.31 -6.55 -29.33
N SER A 28 22.24 -6.04 -28.55
CA SER A 28 22.35 -6.45 -27.16
C SER A 28 21.49 -5.50 -26.33
N SER A 29 20.31 -5.95 -25.94
CA SER A 29 19.46 -5.26 -24.96
C SER A 29 20.20 -5.16 -23.64
N ARG A 30 20.58 -3.96 -23.23
CA ARG A 30 21.09 -3.68 -21.89
C ARG A 30 19.94 -3.11 -21.07
N PHE A 31 19.69 -3.70 -19.91
CA PHE A 31 18.65 -3.31 -18.97
C PHE A 31 19.23 -2.46 -17.84
N CYS A 32 18.41 -1.56 -17.32
CA CYS A 32 18.68 -0.83 -16.09
C CYS A 32 17.99 -1.58 -14.92
N SER A 33 18.75 -1.98 -13.90
CA SER A 33 18.24 -2.61 -12.70
C SER A 33 18.29 -1.64 -11.52
N LEU A 34 17.16 -1.43 -10.88
CA LEU A 34 16.96 -0.53 -9.77
C LEU A 34 16.47 -1.33 -8.57
N LEU A 35 17.33 -1.54 -7.58
CA LEU A 35 16.95 -2.01 -6.26
C LEU A 35 16.69 -0.80 -5.37
N THR A 36 15.47 -0.57 -4.96
CA THR A 36 15.14 0.52 -4.05
C THR A 36 15.00 -0.01 -2.63
N ASN A 37 15.78 0.54 -1.71
CA ASN A 37 15.71 0.22 -0.29
C ASN A 37 14.44 0.75 0.39
N ARG A 38 13.55 1.45 -0.32
CA ARG A 38 12.29 1.98 0.20
C ARG A 38 11.05 1.29 -0.37
N ALA A 39 11.09 -0.02 -0.54
CA ALA A 39 9.92 -0.81 -0.94
C ALA A 39 8.73 -0.75 0.05
N THR A 40 8.82 0.01 1.11
CA THR A 40 7.99 -0.15 2.30
C THR A 40 6.95 0.90 2.55
N LYS A 41 6.99 2.01 1.86
CA LYS A 41 5.91 2.99 1.93
C LYS A 41 4.56 2.47 1.45
N SER A 42 4.50 1.25 0.94
CA SER A 42 3.26 0.64 0.49
C SER A 42 2.21 0.46 1.62
N ARG A 43 2.61 0.42 2.88
CA ARG A 43 1.67 0.41 4.01
C ARG A 43 1.28 1.81 4.46
N CYS A 44 2.23 2.75 4.52
CA CYS A 44 1.93 4.17 4.79
C CYS A 44 1.27 4.86 3.59
N ALA A 45 1.63 4.51 2.34
CA ALA A 45 0.95 5.03 1.15
C ALA A 45 -0.53 4.66 1.12
N ARG A 46 -0.92 3.46 1.58
CA ARG A 46 -2.34 3.10 1.72
C ARG A 46 -3.08 4.01 2.70
N LEU A 47 -2.44 4.42 3.77
CA LEU A 47 -3.02 5.31 4.77
C LEU A 47 -3.05 6.76 4.33
N ARG A 48 -2.12 7.17 3.49
CA ARG A 48 -2.12 8.52 2.91
C ARG A 48 -3.14 8.72 1.83
N VAL A 49 -3.43 7.72 1.02
CA VAL A 49 -4.59 7.79 0.14
C VAL A 49 -5.84 8.07 0.97
N TYR A 50 -6.01 7.45 2.13
CA TYR A 50 -7.09 7.79 3.07
C TYR A 50 -7.04 9.26 3.48
N GLN A 51 -5.88 9.77 3.85
CA GLN A 51 -5.77 11.14 4.35
C GLN A 51 -6.02 12.19 3.26
N GLU A 52 -5.48 12.02 2.06
CA GLU A 52 -5.54 13.06 1.03
C GLU A 52 -6.81 12.98 0.18
N PHE A 53 -7.41 11.81 0.02
CA PHE A 53 -8.80 11.72 -0.39
C PHE A 53 -9.69 12.45 0.61
N LEU A 54 -9.42 12.32 1.89
CA LEU A 54 -10.13 12.99 2.95
C LEU A 54 -9.82 14.51 2.97
N THR A 55 -8.59 14.93 2.69
CA THR A 55 -8.20 16.35 2.64
C THR A 55 -8.71 17.06 1.37
N ALA A 56 -8.67 16.39 0.21
CA ALA A 56 -9.26 16.92 -1.02
C ALA A 56 -10.79 17.08 -0.93
N TYR A 57 -11.43 16.24 -0.12
CA TYR A 57 -12.87 16.31 0.14
C TYR A 57 -13.26 17.48 1.05
N THR A 58 -12.45 17.84 2.05
CA THR A 58 -12.72 19.01 2.91
C THR A 58 -12.66 20.34 2.15
N ALA A 59 -12.05 20.34 0.96
CA ALA A 59 -12.01 21.51 0.09
C ALA A 59 -13.28 21.66 -0.80
N SER A 60 -14.12 20.63 -0.93
CA SER A 60 -15.37 20.67 -1.69
C SER A 60 -16.56 20.55 -0.73
N SER A 61 -17.29 21.65 -0.59
CA SER A 61 -18.48 21.90 0.23
C SER A 61 -19.47 20.72 0.38
N VAL A 62 -19.19 19.81 1.32
CA VAL A 62 -20.20 18.94 1.92
C VAL A 62 -20.60 19.57 3.27
N LYS A 63 -21.88 19.72 3.53
CA LYS A 63 -22.38 20.10 4.87
C LYS A 63 -21.86 19.09 5.87
N MET A 64 -20.93 19.49 6.72
CA MET A 64 -20.37 18.67 7.78
C MET A 64 -21.45 18.45 8.83
N SER A 65 -21.53 17.21 9.30
CA SER A 65 -22.39 16.83 10.43
C SER A 65 -21.87 17.46 11.73
N ASP A 66 -22.75 17.55 12.72
CA ASP A 66 -22.58 18.25 14.02
C ASP A 66 -21.46 17.65 14.93
N HIS A 67 -20.56 16.83 14.40
CA HIS A 67 -19.50 16.09 15.13
C HIS A 67 -18.09 16.71 15.07
N GLY A 68 -18.00 18.05 14.88
CA GLY A 68 -16.70 18.74 14.73
C GLY A 68 -16.05 18.48 13.36
N ASP A 69 -14.93 19.14 13.11
CA ASP A 69 -14.26 19.15 11.80
C ASP A 69 -13.60 17.82 11.35
N LYS A 70 -13.82 16.69 12.06
CA LYS A 70 -13.17 15.42 11.77
C LYS A 70 -14.02 14.50 10.90
N ILE A 71 -13.38 13.85 9.95
CA ILE A 71 -13.97 12.84 9.08
C ILE A 71 -14.30 11.58 9.88
N GLN A 72 -15.55 11.11 9.78
CA GLN A 72 -16.07 9.96 10.50
C GLN A 72 -15.81 8.68 9.68
N LEU A 73 -14.83 7.89 10.11
CA LEU A 73 -14.38 6.68 9.42
C LEU A 73 -14.97 5.42 10.06
N GLY A 74 -15.59 4.57 9.24
CA GLY A 74 -15.90 3.18 9.56
C GLY A 74 -14.88 2.21 8.95
N LEU A 75 -14.59 1.11 9.62
CA LEU A 75 -13.74 0.05 9.09
C LEU A 75 -14.54 -1.24 8.95
N ASN A 76 -14.63 -1.78 7.73
CA ASN A 76 -15.18 -3.10 7.49
C ASN A 76 -14.06 -4.13 7.42
N GLY A 77 -13.97 -4.99 8.43
CA GLY A 77 -12.91 -5.95 8.64
C GLY A 77 -11.80 -5.42 9.57
N PHE A 78 -11.50 -6.17 10.63
CA PHE A 78 -10.47 -5.83 11.61
C PHE A 78 -9.30 -6.83 11.60
N GLY A 79 -9.01 -7.36 10.43
CA GLY A 79 -7.82 -8.14 10.13
C GLY A 79 -6.54 -7.29 10.18
N ARG A 80 -5.46 -7.79 9.61
CA ARG A 80 -4.17 -7.08 9.63
C ARG A 80 -4.26 -5.66 9.04
N ILE A 81 -4.95 -5.49 7.91
CA ILE A 81 -5.06 -4.18 7.23
C ILE A 81 -5.95 -3.23 8.04
N GLY A 82 -7.11 -3.68 8.52
CA GLY A 82 -8.01 -2.84 9.33
C GLY A 82 -7.30 -2.33 10.58
N ARG A 83 -6.61 -3.20 11.33
CA ARG A 83 -5.86 -2.79 12.53
C ARG A 83 -4.74 -1.80 12.22
N LEU A 84 -4.00 -1.99 11.12
CA LEU A 84 -2.94 -1.04 10.74
C LEU A 84 -3.52 0.30 10.27
N THR A 85 -4.66 0.28 9.57
CA THR A 85 -5.38 1.51 9.22
C THR A 85 -5.84 2.24 10.47
N PHE A 86 -6.47 1.53 11.41
CA PHE A 86 -6.87 2.08 12.71
C PHE A 86 -5.68 2.71 13.44
N ARG A 87 -4.58 1.96 13.57
CA ARG A 87 -3.37 2.39 14.25
C ARG A 87 -2.79 3.67 13.67
N ALA A 88 -2.68 3.76 12.37
CA ALA A 88 -2.14 4.94 11.74
C ALA A 88 -3.08 6.15 11.83
N VAL A 89 -4.39 5.96 11.80
CA VAL A 89 -5.34 7.04 12.11
C VAL A 89 -5.11 7.57 13.51
N MET A 90 -5.01 6.69 14.50
CA MET A 90 -4.81 7.10 15.89
C MET A 90 -3.46 7.76 16.15
N GLU A 91 -2.38 7.25 15.52
CA GLU A 91 -1.01 7.71 15.76
C GLU A 91 -0.62 8.95 14.96
N LYS A 92 -1.17 9.12 13.74
CA LYS A 92 -0.70 10.14 12.81
C LYS A 92 -1.78 11.11 12.32
N TYR A 93 -3.06 10.77 12.46
CA TYR A 93 -4.16 11.50 11.80
C TYR A 93 -5.38 11.72 12.69
N SER A 94 -5.25 11.54 13.99
CA SER A 94 -6.36 11.69 14.95
C SER A 94 -6.88 13.15 15.05
N ASP A 95 -6.14 14.10 14.54
CA ASP A 95 -6.56 15.50 14.40
C ASP A 95 -7.57 15.70 13.26
N LYS A 96 -7.58 14.86 12.24
CA LYS A 96 -8.38 14.99 11.00
C LYS A 96 -9.43 13.90 10.82
N VAL A 97 -9.17 12.71 11.35
CA VAL A 97 -9.99 11.53 11.15
C VAL A 97 -10.31 10.88 12.48
N GLN A 98 -11.56 10.51 12.65
CA GLN A 98 -12.02 9.73 13.79
C GLN A 98 -12.59 8.40 13.32
N VAL A 99 -12.06 7.29 13.83
CA VAL A 99 -12.70 5.98 13.66
C VAL A 99 -13.83 5.91 14.67
N VAL A 100 -15.07 5.79 14.19
CA VAL A 100 -16.26 5.76 15.03
C VAL A 100 -16.91 4.39 15.12
N MET A 101 -16.65 3.54 14.13
CA MET A 101 -17.24 2.21 14.09
C MET A 101 -16.32 1.21 13.37
N ILE A 102 -16.33 -0.02 13.86
CA ILE A 102 -15.70 -1.17 13.21
C ILE A 102 -16.75 -2.27 13.04
N ASN A 103 -16.82 -2.86 11.86
CA ASN A 103 -17.59 -4.06 11.59
C ASN A 103 -16.66 -5.23 11.34
N ASP A 104 -16.80 -6.30 12.13
CA ASP A 104 -16.13 -7.57 11.87
C ASP A 104 -16.96 -8.72 12.48
N PRO A 105 -17.51 -9.64 11.65
CA PRO A 105 -18.37 -10.71 12.14
C PRO A 105 -17.64 -11.78 12.95
N PHE A 106 -16.32 -11.78 12.98
CA PHE A 106 -15.52 -12.84 13.58
C PHE A 106 -14.72 -12.40 14.81
N ILE A 107 -14.57 -11.10 15.04
CA ILE A 107 -13.71 -10.55 16.09
C ILE A 107 -14.56 -9.70 17.06
N LYS A 108 -14.71 -10.14 18.30
CA LYS A 108 -15.43 -9.41 19.36
C LYS A 108 -14.60 -8.23 19.90
N PRO A 109 -15.22 -7.19 20.51
CA PRO A 109 -14.55 -5.99 21.04
C PRO A 109 -13.36 -6.29 21.95
N LYS A 110 -13.52 -7.22 22.91
CA LYS A 110 -12.43 -7.66 23.79
C LYS A 110 -11.20 -8.17 23.02
N MET A 111 -11.43 -8.95 21.95
CA MET A 111 -10.35 -9.46 21.10
C MET A 111 -9.77 -8.36 20.21
N MET A 112 -10.59 -7.39 19.77
CA MET A 112 -10.09 -6.22 19.01
C MET A 112 -9.12 -5.41 19.86
N SER A 113 -9.46 -5.12 21.11
CA SER A 113 -8.60 -4.46 22.09
C SER A 113 -7.30 -5.22 22.31
N TYR A 114 -7.38 -6.53 22.53
CA TYR A 114 -6.21 -7.39 22.69
C TYR A 114 -5.27 -7.35 21.49
N LEU A 115 -5.81 -7.48 20.27
CA LEU A 115 -5.02 -7.48 19.03
C LEU A 115 -4.43 -6.11 18.67
N LEU A 116 -4.96 -5.02 19.20
CA LEU A 116 -4.33 -3.70 19.11
C LEU A 116 -3.18 -3.55 20.10
N MET A 117 -3.36 -4.02 21.34
CA MET A 117 -2.32 -3.97 22.37
C MET A 117 -1.12 -4.87 22.05
N HIS A 118 -1.37 -6.01 21.41
CA HIS A 118 -0.36 -7.05 21.18
C HIS A 118 -0.17 -7.28 19.67
N ASP A 119 0.72 -6.50 19.06
CA ASP A 119 1.08 -6.64 17.65
C ASP A 119 2.53 -7.11 17.53
N SER A 120 2.73 -8.29 16.93
CA SER A 120 4.05 -8.92 16.82
C SER A 120 5.05 -8.14 15.97
N VAL A 121 4.55 -7.25 15.08
CA VAL A 121 5.39 -6.47 14.15
C VAL A 121 5.58 -5.04 14.64
N HIS A 122 4.50 -4.43 15.15
CA HIS A 122 4.47 -3.01 15.51
C HIS A 122 4.50 -2.76 17.02
N GLY A 123 4.48 -3.82 17.84
CA GLY A 123 4.52 -3.70 19.30
C GLY A 123 3.29 -3.00 19.88
N LYS A 124 3.44 -2.47 21.07
CA LYS A 124 2.38 -1.71 21.76
C LYS A 124 2.08 -0.40 21.02
N PRO A 125 0.80 0.01 20.93
CA PRO A 125 0.43 1.31 20.39
C PRO A 125 0.86 2.45 21.34
N ASN A 126 0.94 3.66 20.82
CA ASN A 126 1.17 4.89 21.59
C ASN A 126 -0.14 5.59 22.00
N PHE A 127 -1.28 4.90 21.94
CA PHE A 127 -2.58 5.37 22.37
C PHE A 127 -3.15 4.43 23.43
N ASP A 128 -4.05 4.98 24.29
CA ASP A 128 -4.66 4.23 25.36
C ASP A 128 -5.83 3.39 24.85
N ILE A 129 -5.92 2.13 25.30
CA ILE A 129 -7.03 1.22 25.03
C ILE A 129 -7.70 0.94 26.37
N GLY A 130 -8.90 1.46 26.53
CA GLY A 130 -9.65 1.39 27.78
C GLY A 130 -10.69 0.27 27.81
N GLU A 131 -11.87 0.58 28.32
CA GLU A 131 -12.96 -0.36 28.55
C GLU A 131 -13.50 -0.98 27.25
N HIS A 132 -14.07 -2.17 27.37
CA HIS A 132 -14.81 -2.82 26.30
C HIS A 132 -16.13 -3.41 26.84
N GLY A 133 -17.17 -3.33 26.00
CA GLY A 133 -18.47 -3.97 26.22
C GLY A 133 -18.74 -5.08 25.21
N GLU A 134 -20.00 -5.39 25.02
CA GLU A 134 -20.46 -6.39 24.03
C GLU A 134 -20.35 -5.87 22.59
N ASP A 135 -20.55 -4.54 22.39
CA ASP A 135 -20.64 -3.87 21.10
C ASP A 135 -19.76 -2.60 20.99
N PHE A 136 -18.82 -2.43 21.90
CA PHE A 136 -17.87 -1.31 21.86
C PHE A 136 -16.55 -1.62 22.57
N PHE A 137 -15.55 -0.80 22.27
CA PHE A 137 -14.36 -0.59 23.11
C PHE A 137 -13.96 0.89 23.06
N THR A 138 -13.12 1.33 23.99
CA THR A 138 -12.68 2.72 24.04
C THR A 138 -11.22 2.87 23.68
N VAL A 139 -10.89 3.97 22.98
CA VAL A 139 -9.52 4.36 22.66
C VAL A 139 -9.36 5.86 22.93
N ASN A 140 -8.35 6.23 23.74
CA ASN A 140 -8.15 7.60 24.22
C ASN A 140 -9.44 8.22 24.80
N GLY A 141 -10.24 7.41 25.51
CA GLY A 141 -11.53 7.82 26.08
C GLY A 141 -12.69 7.91 25.08
N HIS A 142 -12.47 7.73 23.79
CA HIS A 142 -13.53 7.74 22.76
C HIS A 142 -14.10 6.34 22.54
N VAL A 143 -15.42 6.25 22.44
CA VAL A 143 -16.12 4.99 22.15
C VAL A 143 -16.01 4.65 20.67
N ILE A 144 -15.54 3.45 20.39
CA ILE A 144 -15.55 2.83 19.06
C ILE A 144 -16.65 1.78 19.05
N LYS A 145 -17.72 2.01 18.28
CA LYS A 145 -18.81 1.04 18.14
C LYS A 145 -18.35 -0.17 17.35
N VAL A 146 -18.89 -1.34 17.67
CA VAL A 146 -18.57 -2.59 16.98
C VAL A 146 -19.85 -3.28 16.53
N SER A 147 -19.90 -3.74 15.28
CA SER A 147 -20.94 -4.62 14.77
C SER A 147 -20.34 -5.89 14.19
N ALA A 148 -21.19 -6.91 14.00
CA ALA A 148 -20.78 -8.25 13.56
C ALA A 148 -21.61 -8.70 12.34
N GLU A 149 -21.83 -7.80 11.38
CA GLU A 149 -22.66 -8.04 10.20
C GLU A 149 -21.83 -8.57 9.02
N GLU A 150 -22.23 -9.72 8.47
CA GLU A 150 -21.61 -10.24 7.26
C GLU A 150 -22.11 -9.54 5.99
N ASN A 151 -23.36 -9.12 6.00
CA ASN A 151 -23.99 -8.47 4.86
C ASN A 151 -23.77 -6.95 4.90
N PRO A 152 -23.02 -6.37 3.95
CA PRO A 152 -22.73 -4.94 3.94
C PRO A 152 -23.99 -4.05 3.89
N PHE A 153 -25.11 -4.56 3.38
CA PHE A 153 -26.40 -3.83 3.39
C PHE A 153 -27.03 -3.66 4.77
N LYS A 154 -26.56 -4.40 5.77
CA LYS A 154 -27.10 -4.38 7.14
C LYS A 154 -26.19 -3.73 8.17
N ILE A 155 -24.97 -3.37 7.79
CA ILE A 155 -24.04 -2.73 8.71
C ILE A 155 -24.58 -1.33 9.06
N PRO A 156 -24.71 -0.96 10.34
CA PRO A 156 -25.41 0.26 10.73
C PRO A 156 -24.52 1.52 10.63
N TRP A 157 -23.97 1.80 9.45
CA TRP A 157 -23.08 2.95 9.23
C TRP A 157 -23.78 4.27 9.53
N ALA A 158 -24.99 4.49 8.99
CA ALA A 158 -25.76 5.71 9.22
C ALA A 158 -26.04 5.97 10.70
N ALA A 159 -26.43 4.94 11.46
CA ALA A 159 -26.72 5.06 12.89
C ALA A 159 -25.46 5.38 13.74
N SER A 160 -24.28 5.19 13.16
CA SER A 160 -22.99 5.50 13.81
C SER A 160 -22.34 6.77 13.27
N GLY A 161 -22.99 7.49 12.35
CA GLY A 161 -22.47 8.72 11.76
C GLY A 161 -21.29 8.50 10.83
N VAL A 162 -21.12 7.29 10.28
CA VAL A 162 -19.99 6.96 9.38
C VAL A 162 -20.20 7.63 8.02
N GLU A 163 -19.23 8.41 7.59
CA GLU A 163 -19.19 9.05 6.29
C GLU A 163 -18.35 8.26 5.28
N PHE A 164 -17.19 7.80 5.70
CA PHE A 164 -16.27 7.01 4.88
C PHE A 164 -16.13 5.59 5.41
N VAL A 165 -16.09 4.61 4.52
CA VAL A 165 -15.79 3.22 4.90
C VAL A 165 -14.47 2.79 4.28
N GLY A 166 -13.56 2.34 5.13
CA GLY A 166 -12.41 1.55 4.73
C GLY A 166 -12.81 0.08 4.59
N GLU A 167 -12.93 -0.40 3.36
CA GLU A 167 -13.20 -1.81 3.09
C GLU A 167 -11.90 -2.61 3.18
N THR A 168 -11.68 -3.24 4.32
CA THR A 168 -10.45 -3.96 4.66
C THR A 168 -10.66 -5.46 4.91
N SER A 169 -11.89 -5.96 4.68
CA SER A 169 -12.23 -7.38 4.86
C SER A 169 -11.61 -8.30 3.79
N GLY A 170 -11.30 -7.75 2.63
CA GLY A 170 -10.85 -8.52 1.47
C GLY A 170 -11.97 -9.27 0.75
N LYS A 171 -13.25 -9.07 1.11
CA LYS A 171 -14.42 -9.71 0.49
C LYS A 171 -15.02 -8.84 -0.62
N ASN A 172 -15.31 -7.58 -0.34
CA ASN A 172 -16.06 -6.66 -1.20
C ASN A 172 -15.11 -5.82 -2.09
N GLN A 173 -14.37 -6.47 -2.97
CA GLN A 173 -13.31 -5.86 -3.78
C GLN A 173 -13.78 -5.36 -5.16
N SER A 174 -15.02 -4.90 -5.25
CA SER A 174 -15.60 -4.39 -6.50
C SER A 174 -16.64 -3.32 -6.20
N SER A 175 -16.95 -2.48 -7.18
CA SER A 175 -18.01 -1.48 -7.06
C SER A 175 -19.34 -2.14 -6.66
N LEU A 176 -19.73 -3.23 -7.32
CA LEU A 176 -20.95 -3.95 -6.97
C LEU A 176 -20.90 -4.55 -5.57
N GLY A 177 -19.79 -5.17 -5.19
CA GLY A 177 -19.63 -5.78 -3.86
C GLY A 177 -19.66 -4.77 -2.71
N SER A 178 -19.23 -3.54 -2.98
CA SER A 178 -19.16 -2.46 -1.98
C SER A 178 -20.42 -1.58 -1.93
N GLN A 179 -21.39 -1.73 -2.85
CA GLN A 179 -22.60 -0.92 -2.86
C GLN A 179 -23.42 -1.04 -1.57
N GLY A 180 -23.38 -2.18 -0.90
CA GLY A 180 -24.04 -2.38 0.37
C GLY A 180 -23.66 -1.33 1.44
N HIS A 181 -22.41 -0.87 1.44
CA HIS A 181 -21.96 0.16 2.37
C HIS A 181 -22.58 1.53 2.06
N LEU A 182 -22.74 1.90 0.78
CA LEU A 182 -23.44 3.11 0.40
C LEU A 182 -24.93 3.04 0.80
N HIS A 183 -25.55 1.87 0.53
CA HIS A 183 -26.96 1.64 0.90
C HIS A 183 -27.20 1.77 2.41
N SER A 184 -26.26 1.32 3.23
CA SER A 184 -26.35 1.39 4.69
C SER A 184 -25.85 2.74 5.28
N GLY A 185 -25.61 3.73 4.43
CA GLY A 185 -25.50 5.14 4.81
C GLY A 185 -24.10 5.75 4.74
N ALA A 186 -23.09 5.00 4.32
CA ALA A 186 -21.79 5.60 4.03
C ALA A 186 -21.84 6.44 2.75
N SER A 187 -21.09 7.53 2.69
CA SER A 187 -20.99 8.39 1.50
C SER A 187 -19.90 7.96 0.55
N ARG A 188 -18.83 7.37 1.06
CA ARG A 188 -17.61 7.03 0.29
C ARG A 188 -17.01 5.73 0.79
N ILE A 189 -16.51 4.93 -0.15
CA ILE A 189 -15.89 3.64 0.14
C ILE A 189 -14.49 3.61 -0.48
N ILE A 190 -13.52 3.21 0.33
CA ILE A 190 -12.14 3.00 -0.13
C ILE A 190 -11.79 1.53 0.07
N ILE A 191 -11.66 0.81 -1.03
CA ILE A 191 -11.29 -0.61 -1.03
C ILE A 191 -9.76 -0.72 -0.85
N SER A 192 -9.30 -1.36 0.20
CA SER A 192 -7.87 -1.51 0.53
C SER A 192 -7.13 -2.61 -0.26
N ALA A 193 -7.65 -2.99 -1.41
CA ALA A 193 -7.15 -4.08 -2.24
C ALA A 193 -7.36 -3.74 -3.73
N PRO A 194 -6.71 -4.45 -4.66
CA PRO A 194 -6.99 -4.30 -6.08
C PRO A 194 -8.46 -4.53 -6.37
N ALA A 195 -9.02 -3.69 -7.23
CA ALA A 195 -10.39 -3.90 -7.72
C ALA A 195 -10.49 -5.23 -8.48
N LYS A 196 -11.65 -5.88 -8.39
CA LYS A 196 -11.94 -7.13 -9.13
C LYS A 196 -12.85 -6.90 -10.34
N ASP A 197 -13.18 -5.66 -10.61
CA ASP A 197 -13.95 -5.24 -11.79
C ASP A 197 -13.26 -4.04 -12.46
N ALA A 198 -13.66 -3.76 -13.69
CA ALA A 198 -13.16 -2.63 -14.48
C ALA A 198 -13.91 -1.31 -14.18
N LEU A 199 -14.93 -1.34 -13.33
CA LEU A 199 -15.77 -0.17 -13.02
C LEU A 199 -15.26 0.63 -11.84
N THR A 200 -14.50 -0.01 -10.96
CA THR A 200 -13.95 0.63 -9.76
C THR A 200 -12.69 1.41 -10.10
N PRO A 201 -12.69 2.75 -10.03
CA PRO A 201 -11.49 3.55 -10.26
C PRO A 201 -10.36 3.15 -9.29
N VAL A 202 -9.15 3.04 -9.82
CA VAL A 202 -7.96 2.62 -9.05
C VAL A 202 -7.02 3.79 -8.88
N PHE A 203 -6.60 4.03 -7.65
CA PHE A 203 -5.71 5.13 -7.31
C PHE A 203 -4.45 4.65 -6.60
N CYS A 204 -3.34 5.30 -6.93
CA CYS A 204 -2.09 5.24 -6.21
C CYS A 204 -1.70 6.67 -5.82
N TYR A 205 -1.61 6.92 -4.51
CA TYR A 205 -1.27 8.25 -4.01
C TYR A 205 0.11 8.70 -4.51
N GLY A 206 0.23 9.97 -4.89
CA GLY A 206 1.43 10.52 -5.52
C GLY A 206 1.50 10.27 -7.04
N VAL A 207 0.67 9.37 -7.58
CA VAL A 207 0.70 9.01 -9.01
C VAL A 207 -0.48 9.60 -9.77
N ASN A 208 -1.69 9.13 -9.48
CA ASN A 208 -2.91 9.56 -10.17
C ASN A 208 -4.02 10.05 -9.23
N HIS A 209 -3.74 10.29 -7.95
CA HIS A 209 -4.75 10.70 -6.95
C HIS A 209 -5.42 12.04 -7.29
N LYS A 210 -4.77 12.91 -8.07
CA LYS A 210 -5.33 14.19 -8.54
C LYS A 210 -6.49 14.02 -9.55
N GLU A 211 -6.64 12.83 -10.13
CA GLU A 211 -7.73 12.49 -11.04
C GLU A 211 -9.03 12.13 -10.31
N TYR A 212 -9.00 12.06 -8.98
CA TYR A 212 -10.18 11.75 -8.18
C TYR A 212 -11.25 12.86 -8.31
N ASN A 213 -12.47 12.42 -8.60
CA ASN A 213 -13.62 13.30 -8.68
C ASN A 213 -14.68 12.88 -7.63
N ALA A 214 -14.79 13.69 -6.57
CA ALA A 214 -15.71 13.42 -5.47
C ALA A 214 -17.19 13.39 -5.87
N SER A 215 -17.59 14.06 -6.97
CA SER A 215 -18.98 14.08 -7.42
C SER A 215 -19.42 12.79 -8.14
N THR A 216 -18.47 12.01 -8.66
CA THR A 216 -18.76 10.83 -9.50
C THR A 216 -18.17 9.53 -8.96
N MET A 217 -17.17 9.59 -8.08
CA MET A 217 -16.40 8.42 -7.64
C MET A 217 -16.66 8.13 -6.15
N ASN A 218 -17.76 7.42 -5.88
CA ASN A 218 -18.14 7.09 -4.50
C ASN A 218 -17.46 5.83 -3.97
N ILE A 219 -17.01 4.94 -4.85
CA ILE A 219 -16.28 3.72 -4.52
C ILE A 219 -15.00 3.73 -5.31
N VAL A 220 -13.86 3.63 -4.63
CA VAL A 220 -12.53 3.63 -5.24
C VAL A 220 -11.66 2.53 -4.65
N SER A 221 -10.67 2.09 -5.41
CA SER A 221 -9.67 1.12 -4.96
C SER A 221 -8.32 1.80 -4.70
N ASN A 222 -7.67 1.40 -3.64
CA ASN A 222 -6.31 1.82 -3.29
C ASN A 222 -5.24 0.88 -3.88
N ALA A 223 -5.53 0.20 -4.99
CA ALA A 223 -4.64 -0.72 -5.68
C ALA A 223 -4.03 -1.82 -4.76
N SER A 224 -2.94 -2.46 -5.20
CA SER A 224 -2.20 -3.45 -4.43
C SER A 224 -0.99 -2.83 -3.71
N CYS A 225 -0.45 -3.57 -2.73
CA CYS A 225 0.80 -3.17 -2.06
C CYS A 225 1.97 -3.04 -3.05
N THR A 226 2.08 -3.99 -3.97
CA THR A 226 3.15 -3.98 -4.98
C THR A 226 2.94 -2.86 -6.00
N THR A 227 1.70 -2.57 -6.40
CA THR A 227 1.40 -1.43 -7.28
C THR A 227 1.75 -0.10 -6.60
N ASN A 228 1.45 0.07 -5.31
CA ASN A 228 1.80 1.28 -4.55
C ASN A 228 3.32 1.44 -4.34
N CYS A 229 4.09 0.36 -4.43
CA CYS A 229 5.55 0.42 -4.43
C CYS A 229 6.10 0.75 -5.82
N LEU A 230 5.60 0.05 -6.86
CA LEU A 230 6.08 0.17 -8.23
C LEU A 230 5.73 1.50 -8.88
N ALA A 231 4.49 1.96 -8.73
CA ALA A 231 3.97 3.08 -9.50
C ALA A 231 4.68 4.42 -9.23
N PRO A 232 4.99 4.82 -7.99
CA PRO A 232 5.76 6.04 -7.74
C PRO A 232 7.17 5.97 -8.34
N LEU A 233 7.85 4.83 -8.18
CA LEU A 233 9.18 4.65 -8.75
C LEU A 233 9.15 4.66 -10.29
N ALA A 234 8.24 3.89 -10.89
CA ALA A 234 8.09 3.82 -12.33
C ALA A 234 7.71 5.18 -12.93
N LYS A 235 6.87 5.96 -12.22
CA LYS A 235 6.52 7.32 -12.64
C LYS A 235 7.75 8.22 -12.69
N VAL A 236 8.56 8.26 -11.63
CA VAL A 236 9.78 9.11 -11.59
C VAL A 236 10.75 8.72 -12.69
N VAL A 237 10.99 7.42 -12.88
CA VAL A 237 11.89 6.92 -13.92
C VAL A 237 11.33 7.22 -15.32
N ASN A 238 10.04 6.99 -15.52
CA ASN A 238 9.41 7.23 -16.83
C ASN A 238 9.35 8.70 -17.19
N ASP A 239 8.97 9.56 -16.24
CA ASP A 239 8.85 11.00 -16.48
C ASP A 239 10.20 11.66 -16.81
N ARG A 240 11.30 11.13 -16.24
CA ARG A 240 12.64 11.68 -16.45
C ARG A 240 13.41 11.04 -17.60
N PHE A 241 13.31 9.71 -17.77
CA PHE A 241 14.16 8.96 -18.68
C PHE A 241 13.39 8.18 -19.76
N GLY A 242 12.05 8.05 -19.63
CA GLY A 242 11.23 7.18 -20.45
C GLY A 242 11.50 5.70 -20.21
N ILE A 243 10.47 4.91 -19.97
CA ILE A 243 10.56 3.45 -19.88
C ILE A 243 10.03 2.85 -21.17
N VAL A 244 10.90 2.16 -21.91
CA VAL A 244 10.52 1.45 -23.14
C VAL A 244 9.88 0.11 -22.79
N GLU A 245 10.55 -0.66 -21.93
CA GLU A 245 10.11 -1.97 -21.42
C GLU A 245 10.83 -2.29 -20.11
N GLY A 246 10.30 -3.21 -19.33
CA GLY A 246 10.97 -3.62 -18.12
C GLY A 246 10.39 -4.87 -17.47
N PHE A 247 11.14 -5.36 -16.47
CA PHE A 247 10.78 -6.50 -15.65
C PHE A 247 10.92 -6.12 -14.19
N MET A 248 9.91 -6.45 -13.37
CA MET A 248 10.02 -6.24 -11.94
C MET A 248 9.96 -7.55 -11.16
N THR A 249 10.80 -7.66 -10.14
CA THR A 249 10.75 -8.73 -9.17
C THR A 249 10.38 -8.18 -7.80
N THR A 250 9.33 -8.70 -7.19
CA THR A 250 9.04 -8.35 -5.81
C THR A 250 9.44 -9.49 -4.86
N VAL A 251 10.35 -9.19 -3.95
CA VAL A 251 10.67 -10.02 -2.79
C VAL A 251 9.71 -9.63 -1.68
N HIS A 252 8.66 -10.42 -1.50
CA HIS A 252 7.47 -10.02 -0.78
C HIS A 252 7.38 -10.68 0.60
N ALA A 253 7.10 -9.89 1.62
CA ALA A 253 6.82 -10.39 2.96
C ALA A 253 5.62 -11.35 2.98
N MET A 254 5.57 -12.22 3.98
CA MET A 254 4.46 -13.15 4.21
C MET A 254 3.12 -12.44 4.32
N THR A 255 2.06 -13.11 3.91
CA THR A 255 0.67 -12.63 4.06
C THR A 255 -0.22 -13.77 4.59
N ALA A 256 -1.38 -13.40 5.14
CA ALA A 256 -2.34 -14.36 5.70
C ALA A 256 -2.89 -15.40 4.69
N SER A 257 -2.61 -15.25 3.40
CA SER A 257 -2.99 -16.23 2.37
C SER A 257 -2.05 -17.44 2.29
N GLN A 258 -0.92 -17.38 2.97
CA GLN A 258 0.08 -18.47 3.02
C GLN A 258 -0.15 -19.35 4.24
N ALA A 259 0.12 -20.65 4.10
CA ALA A 259 0.07 -21.58 5.21
C ALA A 259 1.27 -21.37 6.15
N VAL A 260 1.05 -21.47 7.46
CA VAL A 260 2.12 -21.46 8.46
C VAL A 260 2.89 -22.80 8.45
N VAL A 261 2.16 -23.91 8.33
CA VAL A 261 2.67 -25.28 8.13
C VAL A 261 2.14 -25.82 6.82
N ASP A 262 2.79 -26.83 6.25
CA ASP A 262 2.35 -27.43 4.98
C ASP A 262 0.88 -27.87 5.05
N GLY A 263 0.09 -27.41 4.10
CA GLY A 263 -1.35 -27.69 4.05
C GLY A 263 -1.94 -27.45 2.66
N THR A 264 -3.23 -27.69 2.54
CA THR A 264 -3.96 -27.50 1.28
C THR A 264 -4.15 -26.01 0.95
N ASN A 265 -3.95 -25.65 -0.31
CA ASN A 265 -4.21 -24.31 -0.81
C ASN A 265 -4.62 -24.38 -2.29
N LYS A 266 -5.51 -23.50 -2.75
CA LYS A 266 -5.89 -23.40 -4.17
C LYS A 266 -4.69 -23.18 -5.10
N LYS A 267 -3.67 -22.49 -4.60
CA LYS A 267 -2.35 -22.36 -5.25
C LYS A 267 -1.37 -23.21 -4.47
N PRO A 268 -0.97 -24.42 -4.94
CA PRO A 268 -0.22 -25.38 -4.15
C PRO A 268 1.03 -24.81 -3.44
N ARG A 269 1.78 -23.94 -4.12
CA ARG A 269 2.97 -23.31 -3.52
C ARG A 269 2.65 -22.45 -2.29
N LEU A 270 1.49 -21.79 -2.22
CA LEU A 270 1.07 -21.00 -1.06
C LEU A 270 0.61 -21.88 0.13
N GLY A 271 0.40 -23.18 -0.09
CA GLY A 271 0.16 -24.17 0.95
C GLY A 271 1.43 -24.65 1.65
N ARG A 272 2.61 -24.23 1.20
CA ARG A 272 3.87 -24.59 1.86
C ARG A 272 4.20 -23.61 2.99
N ALA A 273 4.89 -24.13 4.02
CA ALA A 273 5.24 -23.41 5.24
C ALA A 273 5.96 -22.08 4.93
N ALA A 274 5.28 -20.96 5.19
CA ALA A 274 5.72 -19.61 4.82
C ALA A 274 7.02 -19.19 5.51
N GLY A 275 7.24 -19.65 6.74
CA GLY A 275 8.44 -19.33 7.54
C GLY A 275 9.69 -20.12 7.16
N ARG A 276 9.61 -21.04 6.18
CA ARG A 276 10.73 -21.92 5.81
C ARG A 276 11.08 -21.93 4.32
N ASN A 277 10.28 -21.26 3.49
CA ASN A 277 10.42 -21.39 2.05
C ASN A 277 10.52 -20.03 1.35
N ILE A 278 11.33 -19.95 0.31
CA ILE A 278 11.23 -18.96 -0.74
C ILE A 278 10.20 -19.48 -1.73
N ILE A 279 9.06 -18.78 -1.85
CA ILE A 279 7.91 -19.25 -2.62
C ILE A 279 7.73 -18.41 -3.88
N PRO A 280 8.10 -18.92 -5.07
CA PRO A 280 7.81 -18.23 -6.33
C PRO A 280 6.30 -18.15 -6.56
N THR A 281 5.82 -16.99 -6.98
CA THR A 281 4.40 -16.77 -7.32
C THR A 281 4.25 -15.67 -8.36
N THR A 282 3.07 -15.54 -8.90
CA THR A 282 2.73 -14.48 -9.84
C THR A 282 2.32 -13.20 -9.10
N THR A 283 2.53 -12.06 -9.72
CA THR A 283 1.98 -10.77 -9.29
C THR A 283 1.23 -10.11 -10.44
N GLY A 284 0.08 -9.50 -10.14
CA GLY A 284 -0.66 -8.69 -11.10
C GLY A 284 -0.24 -7.22 -11.12
N ALA A 285 0.75 -6.83 -10.32
CA ALA A 285 1.08 -5.42 -10.12
C ALA A 285 1.63 -4.73 -11.38
N ALA A 286 2.39 -5.46 -12.21
CA ALA A 286 2.90 -4.91 -13.47
C ALA A 286 1.75 -4.66 -14.48
N ALA A 287 0.77 -5.55 -14.55
CA ALA A 287 -0.43 -5.34 -15.37
C ALA A 287 -1.30 -4.20 -14.82
N ALA A 288 -1.51 -4.18 -13.50
CA ALA A 288 -2.29 -3.14 -12.82
C ALA A 288 -1.62 -1.75 -12.85
N LEU A 289 -0.32 -1.67 -13.16
CA LEU A 289 0.35 -0.39 -13.33
C LEU A 289 -0.30 0.45 -14.43
N GLY A 290 -0.77 -0.17 -15.51
CA GLY A 290 -1.45 0.51 -16.61
C GLY A 290 -2.76 1.21 -16.20
N GLU A 291 -3.38 0.82 -15.09
CA GLU A 291 -4.58 1.46 -14.55
C GLU A 291 -4.25 2.80 -13.87
N VAL A 292 -3.07 2.93 -13.26
CA VAL A 292 -2.64 4.16 -12.56
C VAL A 292 -1.60 4.98 -13.32
N LEU A 293 -0.94 4.36 -14.31
CA LEU A 293 0.01 4.98 -15.24
C LEU A 293 -0.24 4.46 -16.67
N PRO A 294 -1.24 4.97 -17.38
CA PRO A 294 -1.62 4.48 -18.71
C PRO A 294 -0.47 4.50 -19.74
N SER A 295 0.47 5.44 -19.62
CA SER A 295 1.67 5.52 -20.48
C SER A 295 2.57 4.29 -20.40
N LEU A 296 2.49 3.52 -19.32
CA LEU A 296 3.28 2.29 -19.11
C LEU A 296 2.47 1.01 -19.29
N SER A 297 1.23 1.11 -19.81
CA SER A 297 0.40 -0.07 -20.07
C SER A 297 1.10 -1.04 -21.03
N GLY A 298 1.24 -2.30 -20.60
CA GLY A 298 1.87 -3.36 -21.38
C GLY A 298 3.41 -3.29 -21.49
N ARG A 299 4.06 -2.25 -20.96
CA ARG A 299 5.53 -2.11 -21.04
C ARG A 299 6.27 -2.86 -19.94
N LEU A 300 5.61 -3.16 -18.82
CA LEU A 300 6.22 -3.87 -17.69
C LEU A 300 5.57 -5.24 -17.47
N THR A 301 6.40 -6.21 -17.13
CA THR A 301 5.98 -7.51 -16.63
C THR A 301 6.72 -7.84 -15.33
N GLY A 302 6.35 -8.92 -14.64
CA GLY A 302 7.07 -9.24 -13.40
C GLY A 302 6.64 -10.51 -12.72
N MET A 303 7.37 -10.84 -11.66
CA MET A 303 7.15 -11.98 -10.81
C MET A 303 7.32 -11.64 -9.33
N ALA A 304 6.96 -12.58 -8.45
CA ALA A 304 7.09 -12.41 -7.02
C ALA A 304 7.75 -13.62 -6.36
N PHE A 305 8.58 -13.35 -5.36
CA PHE A 305 9.04 -14.34 -4.40
C PHE A 305 8.48 -13.98 -3.02
N ARG A 306 7.83 -14.93 -2.34
CA ARG A 306 7.48 -14.80 -0.94
C ARG A 306 8.62 -15.33 -0.09
N VAL A 307 9.04 -14.54 0.89
CA VAL A 307 10.16 -14.85 1.78
C VAL A 307 9.73 -14.86 3.24
N PRO A 308 10.46 -15.57 4.13
CA PRO A 308 10.15 -15.65 5.56
C PRO A 308 10.39 -14.33 6.33
N VAL A 309 9.74 -13.25 5.91
CA VAL A 309 9.80 -11.93 6.52
C VAL A 309 8.38 -11.45 6.79
N GLU A 310 8.10 -10.96 7.97
CA GLU A 310 6.74 -10.63 8.41
C GLU A 310 6.25 -9.29 7.85
N ASN A 311 7.17 -8.36 7.62
CA ASN A 311 6.85 -7.01 7.16
C ASN A 311 7.90 -6.53 6.17
N VAL A 312 7.59 -5.48 5.42
CA VAL A 312 8.46 -4.85 4.42
C VAL A 312 8.78 -5.79 3.25
N SER A 313 8.36 -5.39 2.06
CA SER A 313 8.70 -6.06 0.81
C SER A 313 9.71 -5.23 0.04
N VAL A 314 10.57 -5.87 -0.74
CA VAL A 314 11.52 -5.23 -1.65
C VAL A 314 11.03 -5.41 -3.09
N LEU A 315 11.24 -4.40 -3.92
CA LEU A 315 10.95 -4.45 -5.35
C LEU A 315 12.23 -4.12 -6.12
N ASP A 316 12.60 -5.01 -7.02
CA ASP A 316 13.65 -4.81 -8.01
C ASP A 316 12.99 -4.46 -9.35
N LEU A 317 13.36 -3.32 -9.93
CA LEU A 317 12.90 -2.87 -11.24
C LEU A 317 14.07 -2.83 -12.21
N THR A 318 14.05 -3.70 -13.20
CA THR A 318 14.97 -3.68 -14.34
C THR A 318 14.22 -3.13 -15.55
N CYS A 319 14.73 -2.07 -16.18
CA CYS A 319 14.08 -1.47 -17.34
C CYS A 319 15.06 -0.94 -18.37
N ARG A 320 14.61 -0.91 -19.62
CA ARG A 320 15.30 -0.24 -20.73
C ARG A 320 14.76 1.17 -20.85
N LEU A 321 15.66 2.15 -20.77
CA LEU A 321 15.33 3.55 -20.81
C LEU A 321 15.36 4.08 -22.26
N GLU A 322 14.48 5.03 -22.56
CA GLU A 322 14.48 5.77 -23.84
C GLU A 322 15.63 6.76 -23.89
N HIS A 323 15.84 7.48 -22.80
CA HIS A 323 16.96 8.41 -22.62
C HIS A 323 17.97 7.83 -21.64
N PRO A 324 19.27 7.78 -22.00
CA PRO A 324 20.27 7.18 -21.12
C PRO A 324 20.43 7.98 -19.84
N MET A 325 20.54 7.28 -18.73
CA MET A 325 20.96 7.85 -17.45
C MET A 325 22.48 7.76 -17.34
N ASN A 326 23.16 8.88 -17.09
CA ASN A 326 24.61 8.93 -17.05
C ASN A 326 25.17 8.65 -15.66
N SER A 327 24.40 8.91 -14.61
CA SER A 327 24.81 8.70 -13.22
C SER A 327 23.61 8.42 -12.31
N ILE A 328 23.86 7.83 -11.16
CA ILE A 328 22.85 7.66 -10.08
C ILE A 328 22.37 9.03 -9.58
N ALA A 329 23.23 10.05 -9.57
CA ALA A 329 22.87 11.39 -9.14
C ALA A 329 21.70 11.98 -9.93
N GLU A 330 21.57 11.65 -11.22
CA GLU A 330 20.42 12.07 -12.04
C GLU A 330 19.12 11.45 -11.55
N LEU A 331 19.13 10.19 -11.09
CA LEU A 331 17.96 9.54 -10.52
C LEU A 331 17.61 10.12 -9.14
N VAL A 332 18.62 10.35 -8.29
CA VAL A 332 18.42 10.99 -6.97
C VAL A 332 17.79 12.36 -7.18
N GLN A 333 18.29 13.16 -8.11
CA GLN A 333 17.72 14.47 -8.44
C GLN A 333 16.28 14.35 -8.95
N ALA A 334 15.97 13.34 -9.75
CA ALA A 334 14.61 13.10 -10.23
C ALA A 334 13.66 12.74 -9.06
N ILE A 335 14.12 11.90 -8.11
CA ILE A 335 13.37 11.57 -6.90
C ILE A 335 13.16 12.81 -6.03
N ASP A 336 14.19 13.63 -5.83
CA ASP A 336 14.08 14.87 -5.03
C ASP A 336 13.13 15.88 -5.68
N THR A 337 13.15 16.00 -6.99
CA THR A 337 12.19 16.84 -7.73
C THR A 337 10.75 16.33 -7.55
N ALA A 338 10.55 15.02 -7.59
CA ALA A 338 9.23 14.40 -7.43
C ALA A 338 8.67 14.53 -6.00
N LYS A 339 9.50 14.82 -4.99
CA LYS A 339 9.05 14.98 -3.59
C LYS A 339 8.02 16.08 -3.41
N GLY A 340 7.94 17.08 -4.27
CA GLY A 340 6.90 18.09 -4.24
C GLY A 340 5.49 17.49 -4.28
N ASP A 341 5.19 16.66 -5.25
CA ASP A 341 3.91 15.96 -5.42
C ASP A 341 3.84 14.62 -4.69
N MET A 342 4.97 14.01 -4.40
CA MET A 342 5.12 12.71 -3.76
C MET A 342 5.79 12.79 -2.39
N ALA A 343 5.64 13.93 -1.69
CA ALA A 343 6.14 14.07 -0.32
C ALA A 343 5.70 12.87 0.53
N ASN A 344 6.68 12.23 1.19
CA ASN A 344 6.42 11.04 2.01
C ASN A 344 5.88 9.78 1.26
N VAL A 345 5.88 9.77 -0.07
CA VAL A 345 5.55 8.61 -0.90
C VAL A 345 6.83 7.93 -1.40
N ILE A 346 7.79 8.72 -1.86
CA ILE A 346 9.07 8.25 -2.35
C ILE A 346 10.23 9.01 -1.69
N GLY A 347 11.33 8.34 -1.49
CA GLY A 347 12.54 8.95 -1.01
C GLY A 347 13.76 8.09 -1.35
N TYR A 348 14.93 8.55 -0.95
CA TYR A 348 16.22 7.95 -1.23
C TYR A 348 17.05 7.86 0.05
N THR A 349 17.82 6.80 0.19
CA THR A 349 18.86 6.66 1.23
C THR A 349 20.09 5.98 0.63
N GLU A 350 21.26 6.36 1.14
CA GLU A 350 22.55 5.72 0.87
C GLU A 350 22.98 4.78 2.00
N ASP A 351 22.20 4.72 3.07
CA ASP A 351 22.49 3.85 4.20
C ASP A 351 22.45 2.37 3.79
N GLN A 352 23.31 1.57 4.39
CA GLN A 352 23.31 0.11 4.23
C GLN A 352 22.15 -0.52 5.00
N ALA A 353 20.93 -0.13 4.64
CA ALA A 353 19.71 -0.51 5.32
C ALA A 353 19.19 -1.88 4.86
N VAL A 354 18.52 -2.59 5.76
CA VAL A 354 17.80 -3.84 5.50
C VAL A 354 16.30 -3.63 5.65
N SER A 355 15.49 -4.63 5.26
CA SER A 355 14.04 -4.48 5.22
C SER A 355 13.40 -4.07 6.55
N SER A 356 13.93 -4.51 7.70
CA SER A 356 13.40 -4.17 9.02
C SER A 356 13.58 -2.69 9.40
N ASP A 357 14.58 -2.01 8.84
CA ASP A 357 14.85 -0.59 9.12
C ASP A 357 13.73 0.32 8.59
N PHE A 358 12.92 -0.19 7.68
CA PHE A 358 11.76 0.51 7.12
C PHE A 358 10.44 0.13 7.80
N ASN A 359 10.47 -0.54 8.94
CA ASN A 359 9.27 -0.69 9.76
C ASN A 359 8.83 0.69 10.27
N HIS A 360 7.55 1.02 10.11
CA HIS A 360 6.95 2.31 10.51
C HIS A 360 7.34 3.54 9.64
N ASP A 361 8.14 3.36 8.56
CA ASP A 361 8.45 4.47 7.64
C ASP A 361 7.23 4.89 6.79
#